data_11ab09f3461dd8dd84deea761d6c78fd
#
_entry.id   11ab09f3461dd8dd84deea761d6c78fd
#
_cell.length_a   1.000
_cell.length_b   1.000
_cell.length_c   1.000
_cell.angle_alpha   90.00
_cell.angle_beta   90.00
_cell.angle_gamma   90.00
#
_symmetry.space_group_name_H-M   'P 1'
#
loop_
_entity.id
_entity.type
_entity.pdbx_description
1 polymer ?
#
loop_
_entity_poly.entity_id
_entity_poly.type
_entity_poly.pdbx_seq_one_letter_code
_entity_poly.pdbx_strand_id
1 'polypeptide(L)'
;MNLKCAACPRLRLLFVCSALLLALVLFPRNSSAQAANDESKPAETKSDQQPYQTFFLTYATDRQSLNDIQTDLRNMIPRAKVFGVESENAITMRGTAEDIATAQKLIADLDKPRKVYRLTYTITDADNPSKGGQHYTLIVASGDRTMFKQGDRVPIVTGRTGDNPAPPSSQVQYIDVGTNIDATLTTSADALTLNTRFELSSVANPSASLNAGDPDIRQIVLQLTSSLMPDKPLVLGSLDLPGTTRHEEIQVVAELVR
;
A
#
# COMPACT_ATOMS: atom_id res chain seq x y z
N MET A 1 -31.98 30.46 32.06
CA MET A 1 -31.00 30.17 33.10
C MET A 1 -29.72 29.76 32.40
N ASN A 2 -28.95 30.68 32.00
CA ASN A 2 -27.74 31.33 32.53
C ASN A 2 -26.76 30.38 33.20
N LEU A 3 -25.58 30.24 32.61
CA LEU A 3 -24.23 30.40 33.11
C LEU A 3 -23.29 29.87 32.02
N LYS A 4 -22.57 30.66 31.26
CA LYS A 4 -21.43 31.57 31.50
C LYS A 4 -20.21 30.90 32.13
N CYS A 5 -19.14 31.15 31.43
CA CYS A 5 -17.77 31.44 31.85
C CYS A 5 -16.78 30.26 31.80
N ALA A 6 -15.53 30.41 31.46
CA ALA A 6 -14.59 31.52 31.22
C ALA A 6 -13.37 30.93 30.54
N ALA A 7 -12.79 31.47 29.48
CA ALA A 7 -11.78 32.52 29.49
C ALA A 7 -10.43 32.22 30.15
N CYS A 8 -9.42 32.18 29.30
CA CYS A 8 -7.98 32.42 29.42
C CYS A 8 -7.43 33.04 30.68
N PRO A 9 -6.13 32.87 31.00
CA PRO A 9 -5.26 33.94 30.61
C PRO A 9 -3.84 33.56 30.13
N ARG A 10 -3.34 34.46 29.30
CA ARG A 10 -1.95 34.68 28.95
C ARG A 10 -1.16 35.09 30.21
N LEU A 11 0.04 34.53 30.39
CA LEU A 11 1.02 35.15 31.30
C LEU A 11 2.31 35.41 30.53
N ARG A 12 2.49 36.68 30.24
CA ARG A 12 3.76 37.33 29.94
C ARG A 12 4.56 37.42 31.24
N LEU A 13 5.84 37.12 31.22
CA LEU A 13 6.76 37.70 32.15
C LEU A 13 8.02 38.16 31.41
N LEU A 14 8.16 39.44 31.47
CA LEU A 14 9.26 40.30 31.05
C LEU A 14 10.28 40.44 32.19
N PHE A 15 11.53 40.74 31.80
CA PHE A 15 12.60 41.42 32.56
C PHE A 15 13.33 40.62 33.61
N VAL A 16 14.67 40.57 33.52
CA VAL A 16 15.57 41.52 34.19
C VAL A 16 16.93 41.47 33.56
N CYS A 17 17.34 42.63 33.13
CA CYS A 17 18.70 43.11 32.88
C CYS A 17 19.54 43.02 34.16
N SER A 18 20.78 42.59 34.11
CA SER A 18 21.81 43.17 34.98
C SER A 18 23.19 43.04 34.36
N ALA A 19 23.75 44.15 34.26
CA ALA A 19 25.09 44.53 33.77
C ALA A 19 26.20 44.28 34.80
N LEU A 20 27.40 44.47 34.31
CA LEU A 20 28.70 44.73 35.02
C LEU A 20 29.46 43.46 35.46
N LEU A 21 30.66 43.24 34.93
CA LEU A 21 31.91 43.87 35.39
C LEU A 21 33.09 43.55 34.49
N LEU A 22 33.70 44.59 34.10
CA LEU A 22 35.01 44.77 33.46
C LEU A 22 36.12 44.27 34.40
N ALA A 23 36.96 43.35 33.95
CA ALA A 23 38.26 43.09 34.57
C ALA A 23 39.37 42.98 33.51
N LEU A 24 40.01 44.10 33.33
CA LEU A 24 41.22 44.28 32.57
C LEU A 24 42.39 43.68 33.41
N VAL A 25 43.06 42.62 32.92
CA VAL A 25 44.33 42.18 33.48
C VAL A 25 45.33 42.17 32.36
N LEU A 26 46.22 43.20 32.46
CA LEU A 26 47.46 43.29 31.75
C LEU A 26 48.42 42.22 32.26
N PHE A 27 48.97 41.40 31.37
CA PHE A 27 50.28 40.72 31.61
C PHE A 27 51.15 40.75 30.37
N PRO A 28 52.46 40.76 30.56
CA PRO A 28 53.44 41.39 29.66
C PRO A 28 53.92 40.44 28.56
N ARG A 29 54.31 41.08 27.46
CA ARG A 29 55.09 40.50 26.37
C ARG A 29 56.39 39.90 26.88
N ASN A 30 56.65 38.66 26.54
CA ASN A 30 58.01 38.16 26.39
C ASN A 30 58.24 37.72 24.96
N SER A 31 59.08 38.47 24.28
CA SER A 31 59.65 38.13 22.99
C SER A 31 60.78 37.09 23.24
N SER A 32 60.72 36.01 22.52
CA SER A 32 61.88 35.21 22.17
C SER A 32 61.68 34.70 20.74
N ALA A 33 62.46 35.28 19.88
CA ALA A 33 62.68 34.81 18.53
C ALA A 33 63.44 33.48 18.59
N GLN A 34 62.93 32.47 17.92
CA GLN A 34 63.71 31.37 17.42
C GLN A 34 63.16 30.87 16.11
N ALA A 35 63.92 31.18 15.09
CA ALA A 35 63.71 30.64 13.76
C ALA A 35 64.06 29.15 13.77
N ALA A 36 63.11 28.33 13.31
CA ALA A 36 63.36 27.04 12.70
C ALA A 36 62.38 26.86 11.57
N ASN A 37 62.91 26.94 10.38
CA ASN A 37 62.23 26.43 9.17
C ASN A 37 61.84 24.98 9.41
N ASP A 38 60.58 24.75 9.42
CA ASP A 38 60.09 23.42 9.00
C ASP A 38 58.88 23.67 8.09
N GLU A 39 59.16 23.48 6.83
CA GLU A 39 58.24 23.59 5.72
C GLU A 39 57.35 22.35 5.74
N SER A 40 56.49 22.28 6.73
CA SER A 40 55.37 21.32 6.69
C SER A 40 54.30 21.88 5.77
N LYS A 41 54.48 21.55 4.50
CA LYS A 41 53.42 21.54 3.49
C LYS A 41 52.09 21.08 4.14
N PRO A 42 51.03 21.90 4.12
CA PRO A 42 49.75 21.42 4.56
C PRO A 42 49.44 20.17 3.73
N ALA A 43 49.32 19.03 4.38
CA ALA A 43 48.73 17.86 3.75
C ALA A 43 47.35 18.30 3.30
N GLU A 44 47.23 18.54 2.00
CA GLU A 44 45.93 18.57 1.35
C GLU A 44 45.22 17.29 1.76
N THR A 45 44.33 17.41 2.73
CA THR A 45 43.32 16.42 2.97
C THR A 45 42.56 16.35 1.64
N LYS A 46 42.96 15.42 0.77
CA LYS A 46 42.13 15.00 -0.36
C LYS A 46 40.83 14.62 0.28
N SER A 47 39.89 15.57 0.34
CA SER A 47 38.51 15.28 0.64
C SER A 47 38.14 14.19 -0.36
N ASP A 48 37.80 13.05 0.17
CA ASP A 48 37.38 11.86 -0.56
C ASP A 48 36.02 12.18 -1.20
N GLN A 49 36.05 13.12 -2.16
CA GLN A 49 34.89 13.57 -2.92
C GLN A 49 34.60 12.53 -4.00
N GLN A 50 34.19 11.35 -3.54
CA GLN A 50 33.59 10.41 -4.46
C GLN A 50 32.38 11.07 -5.12
N PRO A 51 32.26 11.01 -6.44
CA PRO A 51 31.12 11.55 -7.15
C PRO A 51 29.82 10.93 -6.62
N TYR A 52 28.77 11.72 -6.66
CA TYR A 52 27.43 11.25 -6.32
C TYR A 52 26.48 11.48 -7.49
N GLN A 53 25.46 10.63 -7.61
CA GLN A 53 24.42 10.77 -8.61
C GLN A 53 23.08 10.37 -8.02
N THR A 54 22.04 11.09 -8.41
CA THR A 54 20.66 10.77 -8.07
C THR A 54 19.96 10.20 -9.31
N PHE A 55 19.31 9.07 -9.13
CA PHE A 55 18.51 8.37 -10.13
C PHE A 55 17.05 8.47 -9.73
N PHE A 56 16.21 9.02 -10.60
CA PHE A 56 14.77 9.06 -10.42
C PHE A 56 14.14 7.80 -11.01
N LEU A 57 13.29 7.14 -10.24
CA LEU A 57 12.58 5.94 -10.67
C LEU A 57 11.26 6.34 -11.32
N THR A 58 10.95 5.70 -12.45
CA THR A 58 9.76 6.02 -13.25
C THR A 58 8.61 5.05 -12.96
N TYR A 59 8.92 3.78 -12.81
CA TYR A 59 7.94 2.70 -12.70
C TYR A 59 7.86 2.11 -11.30
N ALA A 60 8.96 2.08 -10.56
CA ALA A 60 9.01 1.63 -9.18
C ALA A 60 8.54 2.75 -8.23
N THR A 61 7.23 3.03 -8.22
CA THR A 61 6.63 4.16 -7.49
C THR A 61 6.20 3.82 -6.08
N ASP A 62 6.22 2.55 -5.70
CA ASP A 62 5.89 2.12 -4.35
C ASP A 62 7.14 1.92 -3.49
N ARG A 63 6.96 2.05 -2.17
CA ARG A 63 8.03 1.93 -1.18
C ARG A 63 8.75 0.59 -1.22
N GLN A 64 8.02 -0.48 -1.48
CA GLN A 64 8.58 -1.82 -1.53
C GLN A 64 9.57 -1.94 -2.69
N SER A 65 9.15 -1.57 -3.90
CA SER A 65 10.00 -1.60 -5.10
C SER A 65 11.24 -0.73 -4.96
N LEU A 66 11.11 0.47 -4.36
CA LEU A 66 12.26 1.34 -4.09
C LEU A 66 13.25 0.67 -3.14
N ASN A 67 12.77 0.03 -2.06
CA ASN A 67 13.60 -0.68 -1.09
C ASN A 67 14.27 -1.90 -1.70
N ASP A 68 13.59 -2.62 -2.58
CA ASP A 68 14.13 -3.78 -3.27
C ASP A 68 15.30 -3.36 -4.18
N ILE A 69 15.10 -2.33 -5.02
CA ILE A 69 16.15 -1.77 -5.88
C ILE A 69 17.34 -1.25 -5.03
N GLN A 70 17.05 -0.55 -3.94
CA GLN A 70 18.09 -0.05 -3.03
C GLN A 70 18.91 -1.19 -2.41
N THR A 71 18.25 -2.27 -2.04
CA THR A 71 18.88 -3.47 -1.46
C THR A 71 19.75 -4.18 -2.49
N ASP A 72 19.25 -4.34 -3.71
CA ASP A 72 20.01 -4.95 -4.80
C ASP A 72 21.26 -4.13 -5.14
N LEU A 73 21.14 -2.80 -5.22
CA LEU A 73 22.29 -1.92 -5.43
C LEU A 73 23.34 -2.05 -4.31
N ARG A 74 22.92 -2.15 -3.05
CA ARG A 74 23.85 -2.34 -1.93
C ARG A 74 24.56 -3.68 -1.98
N ASN A 75 23.86 -4.72 -2.39
CA ASN A 75 24.42 -6.07 -2.51
C ASN A 75 25.39 -6.18 -3.69
N MET A 76 25.04 -5.57 -4.82
CA MET A 76 25.87 -5.64 -6.04
C MET A 76 27.06 -4.68 -6.01
N ILE A 77 26.93 -3.55 -5.31
CA ILE A 77 27.97 -2.50 -5.24
C ILE A 77 28.28 -2.18 -3.77
N PRO A 78 28.91 -3.09 -3.02
CA PRO A 78 29.06 -2.95 -1.56
C PRO A 78 29.98 -1.79 -1.13
N ARG A 79 30.79 -1.26 -2.02
CA ARG A 79 31.66 -0.10 -1.75
C ARG A 79 30.94 1.24 -1.86
N ALA A 80 29.82 1.27 -2.55
CA ALA A 80 29.02 2.47 -2.74
C ALA A 80 28.10 2.74 -1.55
N LYS A 81 27.80 4.01 -1.30
CA LYS A 81 26.79 4.42 -0.34
C LYS A 81 25.50 4.72 -1.09
N VAL A 82 24.45 3.97 -0.80
CA VAL A 82 23.16 4.04 -1.48
C VAL A 82 22.07 4.49 -0.50
N PHE A 83 21.35 5.55 -0.85
CA PHE A 83 20.27 6.14 -0.07
C PHE A 83 19.00 6.25 -0.91
N GLY A 84 17.88 5.73 -0.41
CA GLY A 84 16.57 5.92 -1.01
C GLY A 84 15.95 7.24 -0.51
N VAL A 85 15.35 7.99 -1.42
CA VAL A 85 14.60 9.21 -1.14
C VAL A 85 13.15 8.96 -1.54
N GLU A 86 12.35 8.47 -0.59
CA GLU A 86 10.96 8.04 -0.85
C GLU A 86 10.07 9.20 -1.37
N SER A 87 10.25 10.42 -0.82
CA SER A 87 9.46 11.58 -1.23
C SER A 87 9.64 11.98 -2.69
N GLU A 88 10.80 11.68 -3.26
CA GLU A 88 11.17 12.03 -4.63
C GLU A 88 11.14 10.82 -5.57
N ASN A 89 10.81 9.66 -5.05
CA ASN A 89 10.93 8.39 -5.76
C ASN A 89 12.29 8.22 -6.44
N ALA A 90 13.35 8.46 -5.67
CA ALA A 90 14.72 8.53 -6.16
C ALA A 90 15.70 7.73 -5.31
N ILE A 91 16.79 7.32 -5.93
CA ILE A 91 17.94 6.71 -5.26
C ILE A 91 19.15 7.59 -5.49
N THR A 92 19.76 8.05 -4.40
CA THR A 92 21.02 8.78 -4.45
C THR A 92 22.17 7.84 -4.09
N MET A 93 23.16 7.79 -4.93
CA MET A 93 24.33 6.95 -4.77
C MET A 93 25.62 7.77 -4.77
N ARG A 94 26.53 7.40 -3.89
CA ARG A 94 27.90 7.92 -3.84
C ARG A 94 28.89 6.78 -4.02
N GLY A 95 29.75 6.89 -5.00
CA GLY A 95 30.74 5.83 -5.33
C GLY A 95 31.71 6.29 -6.41
N THR A 96 32.47 5.36 -6.95
CA THR A 96 33.33 5.63 -8.10
C THR A 96 32.51 5.85 -9.38
N ALA A 97 33.11 6.39 -10.42
CA ALA A 97 32.44 6.56 -11.72
C ALA A 97 31.98 5.20 -12.30
N GLU A 98 32.74 4.14 -12.08
CA GLU A 98 32.40 2.77 -12.48
C GLU A 98 31.20 2.22 -11.69
N ASP A 99 31.18 2.46 -10.38
CA ASP A 99 30.05 2.08 -9.52
C ASP A 99 28.75 2.77 -9.98
N ILE A 100 28.84 4.07 -10.29
CA ILE A 100 27.69 4.85 -10.79
C ILE A 100 27.20 4.33 -12.14
N ALA A 101 28.10 4.02 -13.07
CA ALA A 101 27.74 3.44 -14.38
C ALA A 101 27.10 2.04 -14.23
N THR A 102 27.57 1.25 -13.29
CA THR A 102 26.98 -0.05 -12.96
C THR A 102 25.58 0.10 -12.36
N ALA A 103 25.43 1.03 -11.42
CA ALA A 103 24.12 1.33 -10.81
C ALA A 103 23.10 1.81 -11.85
N GLN A 104 23.52 2.66 -12.78
CA GLN A 104 22.65 3.13 -13.86
C GLN A 104 22.11 1.98 -14.71
N LYS A 105 22.93 0.98 -15.04
CA LYS A 105 22.50 -0.20 -15.78
C LYS A 105 21.53 -1.05 -14.96
N LEU A 106 21.85 -1.31 -13.69
CA LEU A 106 20.99 -2.08 -12.80
C LEU A 106 19.62 -1.41 -12.62
N ILE A 107 19.59 -0.10 -12.39
CA ILE A 107 18.34 0.64 -12.26
C ILE A 107 17.53 0.56 -13.57
N ALA A 108 18.14 0.74 -14.72
CA ALA A 108 17.45 0.61 -16.00
C ALA A 108 16.89 -0.80 -16.26
N ASP A 109 17.51 -1.82 -15.68
CA ASP A 109 17.03 -3.20 -15.76
C ASP A 109 15.91 -3.51 -14.77
N LEU A 110 15.89 -2.86 -13.62
CA LEU A 110 14.91 -3.09 -12.54
C LEU A 110 13.70 -2.15 -12.66
N ASP A 111 13.90 -0.88 -13.03
CA ASP A 111 12.83 0.11 -13.17
C ASP A 111 12.13 -0.02 -14.54
N LYS A 112 11.40 -1.13 -14.72
CA LYS A 112 10.65 -1.44 -15.95
C LYS A 112 9.15 -1.29 -15.71
N PRO A 113 8.37 -0.95 -16.76
CA PRO A 113 6.93 -0.90 -16.66
C PRO A 113 6.37 -2.26 -16.25
N ARG A 114 5.48 -2.26 -15.26
CA ARG A 114 4.79 -3.46 -14.81
C ARG A 114 3.81 -3.92 -15.88
N LYS A 115 3.73 -5.22 -16.09
CA LYS A 115 2.71 -5.81 -16.95
C LYS A 115 1.33 -5.58 -16.36
N VAL A 116 0.39 -5.14 -17.17
CA VAL A 116 -1.00 -4.89 -16.78
C VAL A 116 -1.89 -5.94 -17.43
N TYR A 117 -2.74 -6.56 -16.62
CA TYR A 117 -3.64 -7.62 -17.04
C TYR A 117 -5.09 -7.21 -16.83
N ARG A 118 -5.94 -7.71 -17.72
CA ARG A 118 -7.38 -7.72 -17.57
C ARG A 118 -7.79 -9.07 -17.01
N LEU A 119 -8.37 -9.09 -15.81
CA LEU A 119 -8.97 -10.27 -15.21
C LEU A 119 -10.46 -10.24 -15.50
N THR A 120 -10.98 -11.25 -16.17
CA THR A 120 -12.41 -11.44 -16.42
C THR A 120 -12.90 -12.64 -15.63
N TYR A 121 -13.68 -12.39 -14.59
CA TYR A 121 -14.39 -13.43 -13.84
C TYR A 121 -15.72 -13.68 -14.51
N THR A 122 -16.04 -14.94 -14.74
CA THR A 122 -17.30 -15.38 -15.32
C THR A 122 -17.96 -16.35 -14.36
N ILE A 123 -19.20 -16.07 -13.99
CA ILE A 123 -20.05 -16.97 -13.19
C ILE A 123 -21.12 -17.49 -14.11
N THR A 124 -21.15 -18.79 -14.32
CA THR A 124 -22.11 -19.46 -15.19
C THR A 124 -22.90 -20.51 -14.42
N ASP A 125 -24.16 -20.67 -14.78
CA ASP A 125 -24.96 -21.82 -14.35
C ASP A 125 -24.42 -23.06 -15.10
N ALA A 126 -23.79 -23.98 -14.36
CA ALA A 126 -23.18 -25.17 -14.95
C ALA A 126 -24.21 -26.09 -15.64
N ASP A 127 -25.46 -26.10 -15.17
CA ASP A 127 -26.54 -26.87 -15.76
C ASP A 127 -27.16 -26.22 -17.01
N ASN A 128 -27.05 -24.89 -17.14
CA ASN A 128 -27.56 -24.11 -18.24
C ASN A 128 -26.63 -23.02 -18.73
N PRO A 129 -25.48 -23.36 -19.35
CA PRO A 129 -24.49 -22.38 -19.80
C PRO A 129 -25.03 -21.36 -20.82
N SER A 130 -26.14 -21.74 -21.51
CA SER A 130 -26.79 -20.91 -22.53
C SER A 130 -27.58 -19.72 -21.96
N LYS A 131 -27.87 -19.68 -20.66
CA LYS A 131 -28.59 -18.57 -20.01
C LYS A 131 -27.78 -17.28 -19.86
N GLY A 132 -26.52 -17.31 -20.24
CA GLY A 132 -25.61 -16.22 -20.01
C GLY A 132 -25.09 -16.21 -18.57
N GLY A 133 -23.85 -15.79 -18.42
CA GLY A 133 -23.17 -15.66 -17.11
C GLY A 133 -23.08 -14.21 -16.67
N GLN A 134 -22.76 -14.01 -15.41
CA GLN A 134 -22.34 -12.72 -14.90
C GLN A 134 -20.83 -12.54 -15.17
N HIS A 135 -20.46 -11.38 -15.69
CA HIS A 135 -19.07 -11.07 -16.01
C HIS A 135 -18.60 -9.87 -15.20
N TYR A 136 -17.45 -10.04 -14.57
CA TYR A 136 -16.79 -8.97 -13.81
C TYR A 136 -15.37 -8.79 -14.37
N THR A 137 -15.07 -7.57 -14.80
CA THR A 137 -13.78 -7.26 -15.41
C THR A 137 -13.00 -6.29 -14.52
N LEU A 138 -11.79 -6.67 -14.17
CA LEU A 138 -10.87 -5.89 -13.34
C LEU A 138 -9.56 -5.69 -14.10
N ILE A 139 -8.94 -4.53 -13.87
CA ILE A 139 -7.58 -4.27 -14.37
C ILE A 139 -6.64 -4.33 -13.18
N VAL A 140 -5.54 -5.05 -13.33
CA VAL A 140 -4.52 -5.22 -12.28
C VAL A 140 -3.13 -5.14 -12.87
N ALA A 141 -2.26 -4.35 -12.26
CA ALA A 141 -0.83 -4.40 -12.55
C ALA A 141 -0.17 -5.54 -11.75
N SER A 142 0.84 -6.17 -12.34
CA SER A 142 1.55 -7.26 -11.68
C SER A 142 2.17 -6.80 -10.35
N GLY A 143 1.86 -7.52 -9.28
CA GLY A 143 2.25 -7.22 -7.90
C GLY A 143 1.24 -6.37 -7.14
N ASP A 144 0.27 -5.74 -7.80
CA ASP A 144 -0.72 -4.91 -7.13
C ASP A 144 -1.98 -5.70 -6.77
N ARG A 145 -2.71 -5.15 -5.80
CA ARG A 145 -4.01 -5.66 -5.37
C ARG A 145 -5.11 -4.81 -6.01
N THR A 146 -6.11 -5.46 -6.55
CA THR A 146 -7.33 -4.81 -7.06
C THR A 146 -8.55 -5.36 -6.32
N MET A 147 -9.55 -4.50 -6.14
CA MET A 147 -10.79 -4.87 -5.47
C MET A 147 -11.99 -4.35 -6.25
N PHE A 148 -13.00 -5.20 -6.36
CA PHE A 148 -14.30 -4.85 -6.92
C PHE A 148 -15.39 -5.17 -5.92
N LYS A 149 -16.31 -4.24 -5.68
CA LYS A 149 -17.50 -4.45 -4.86
C LYS A 149 -18.73 -3.96 -5.60
N GLN A 150 -19.74 -4.79 -5.64
CA GLN A 150 -21.06 -4.44 -6.17
C GLN A 150 -22.14 -5.07 -5.29
N GLY A 151 -23.09 -4.28 -4.82
CA GLY A 151 -24.17 -4.81 -3.99
C GLY A 151 -25.00 -3.74 -3.34
N ASP A 152 -25.89 -4.20 -2.47
CA ASP A 152 -26.82 -3.38 -1.71
C ASP A 152 -26.51 -3.44 -0.22
N ARG A 153 -26.99 -2.46 0.53
CA ARG A 153 -26.94 -2.45 1.99
C ARG A 153 -28.28 -2.85 2.56
N VAL A 154 -28.28 -3.96 3.28
CA VAL A 154 -29.48 -4.50 3.91
C VAL A 154 -29.49 -4.14 5.39
N PRO A 155 -30.55 -3.49 5.88
CA PRO A 155 -30.69 -3.18 7.31
C PRO A 155 -31.06 -4.44 8.09
N ILE A 156 -30.39 -4.66 9.21
CA ILE A 156 -30.72 -5.70 10.20
C ILE A 156 -31.04 -5.03 11.53
N VAL A 157 -32.11 -5.46 12.17
CA VAL A 157 -32.49 -4.97 13.49
C VAL A 157 -31.74 -5.76 14.56
N THR A 158 -30.74 -5.12 15.20
CA THR A 158 -29.87 -5.78 16.20
C THR A 158 -30.40 -5.68 17.64
N GLY A 159 -31.41 -4.85 17.88
CA GLY A 159 -32.02 -4.70 19.19
C GLY A 159 -33.32 -3.92 19.14
N ARG A 160 -34.25 -4.31 20.01
CA ARG A 160 -35.47 -3.54 20.29
C ARG A 160 -35.48 -3.25 21.77
N THR A 161 -35.58 -1.97 22.15
CA THR A 161 -35.69 -1.56 23.56
C THR A 161 -37.03 -0.84 23.73
N GLY A 162 -37.85 -1.33 24.63
CA GLY A 162 -39.10 -0.66 25.02
C GLY A 162 -40.24 -1.63 25.36
N ASP A 163 -40.35 -1.91 26.63
CA ASP A 163 -41.55 -2.56 27.24
C ASP A 163 -42.34 -1.52 28.02
N ASN A 164 -42.84 -0.47 27.44
CA ASN A 164 -43.95 0.40 27.95
C ASN A 164 -43.80 1.87 27.56
N PRO A 165 -44.85 2.65 27.55
CA PRO A 165 -45.63 3.31 26.50
C PRO A 165 -44.84 4.29 25.62
N ALA A 166 -43.53 4.27 25.63
CA ALA A 166 -42.70 5.01 24.68
C ALA A 166 -42.59 4.24 23.35
N PRO A 167 -42.52 4.93 22.20
CA PRO A 167 -42.35 4.25 20.90
C PRO A 167 -41.07 3.39 20.96
N PRO A 168 -41.12 2.11 20.51
CA PRO A 168 -39.97 1.22 20.57
C PRO A 168 -38.85 1.78 19.71
N SER A 169 -37.68 1.95 20.29
CA SER A 169 -36.46 2.30 19.57
C SER A 169 -35.82 1.03 19.02
N SER A 170 -35.57 0.99 17.71
CA SER A 170 -34.85 -0.11 17.04
C SER A 170 -33.43 0.31 16.73
N GLN A 171 -32.46 -0.53 17.09
CA GLN A 171 -31.08 -0.38 16.67
C GLN A 171 -30.91 -1.12 15.34
N VAL A 172 -30.45 -0.41 14.31
CA VAL A 172 -30.29 -0.96 12.96
C VAL A 172 -28.82 -0.98 12.60
N GLN A 173 -28.33 -2.13 12.14
CA GLN A 173 -27.03 -2.33 11.54
C GLN A 173 -27.19 -2.61 10.04
N TYR A 174 -26.31 -2.07 9.21
CA TYR A 174 -26.33 -2.33 7.77
C TYR A 174 -25.26 -3.36 7.41
N ILE A 175 -25.64 -4.36 6.62
CA ILE A 175 -24.74 -5.37 6.07
C ILE A 175 -24.70 -5.21 4.55
N ASP A 176 -23.47 -5.21 4.01
CA ASP A 176 -23.26 -5.19 2.56
C ASP A 176 -23.56 -6.58 1.99
N VAL A 177 -24.43 -6.64 0.97
CA VAL A 177 -24.86 -7.87 0.29
C VAL A 177 -24.60 -7.71 -1.20
N GLY A 178 -23.97 -8.69 -1.83
CA GLY A 178 -23.63 -8.65 -3.25
C GLY A 178 -22.33 -9.39 -3.57
N THR A 179 -21.62 -8.92 -4.57
CA THR A 179 -20.36 -9.52 -5.03
C THR A 179 -19.17 -8.68 -4.59
N ASN A 180 -18.18 -9.33 -3.99
CA ASN A 180 -16.91 -8.74 -3.62
C ASN A 180 -15.79 -9.62 -4.20
N ILE A 181 -14.93 -9.02 -5.01
CA ILE A 181 -13.77 -9.68 -5.63
C ILE A 181 -12.52 -8.95 -5.19
N ASP A 182 -11.59 -9.67 -4.61
CA ASP A 182 -10.27 -9.19 -4.21
C ASP A 182 -9.24 -10.04 -4.95
N ALA A 183 -8.36 -9.41 -5.70
CA ALA A 183 -7.41 -10.11 -6.53
C ALA A 183 -6.04 -9.45 -6.51
N THR A 184 -5.00 -10.27 -6.38
CA THR A 184 -3.60 -9.91 -6.57
C THR A 184 -3.02 -10.84 -7.61
N LEU A 185 -2.44 -10.27 -8.67
CA LEU A 185 -1.80 -11.04 -9.73
C LEU A 185 -0.30 -10.79 -9.69
N THR A 186 0.49 -11.83 -9.57
CA THR A 186 1.95 -11.74 -9.59
C THR A 186 2.49 -12.46 -10.81
N THR A 187 3.40 -11.82 -11.54
CA THR A 187 4.10 -12.42 -12.67
C THR A 187 5.50 -12.82 -12.26
N SER A 188 5.86 -14.09 -12.45
CA SER A 188 7.21 -14.59 -12.24
C SER A 188 7.67 -15.31 -13.50
N ALA A 189 8.66 -14.76 -14.20
CA ALA A 189 9.09 -15.22 -15.52
C ALA A 189 7.89 -15.40 -16.47
N ASP A 190 7.49 -16.63 -16.77
CA ASP A 190 6.37 -16.93 -17.69
C ASP A 190 5.11 -17.42 -16.96
N ALA A 191 5.11 -17.44 -15.63
CA ALA A 191 3.99 -17.90 -14.82
C ALA A 191 3.23 -16.73 -14.21
N LEU A 192 1.90 -16.79 -14.29
CA LEU A 192 0.99 -15.90 -13.57
C LEU A 192 0.48 -16.62 -12.34
N THR A 193 0.63 -16.00 -11.18
CA THR A 193 0.04 -16.47 -9.93
C THR A 193 -1.06 -15.52 -9.52
N LEU A 194 -2.29 -16.03 -9.47
CA LEU A 194 -3.46 -15.30 -8.97
C LEU A 194 -3.73 -15.72 -7.53
N ASN A 195 -3.76 -14.74 -6.64
CA ASN A 195 -4.35 -14.87 -5.31
C ASN A 195 -5.67 -14.12 -5.33
N THR A 196 -6.77 -14.82 -5.14
CA THR A 196 -8.09 -14.19 -5.21
C THR A 196 -8.99 -14.64 -4.08
N ARG A 197 -9.80 -13.70 -3.61
CA ARG A 197 -10.94 -13.94 -2.73
C ARG A 197 -12.19 -13.43 -3.44
N PHE A 198 -13.05 -14.37 -3.77
CA PHE A 198 -14.36 -14.12 -4.33
C PHE A 198 -15.42 -14.35 -3.25
N GLU A 199 -16.30 -13.39 -3.07
CA GLU A 199 -17.36 -13.42 -2.07
C GLU A 199 -18.67 -13.03 -2.73
N LEU A 200 -19.65 -13.90 -2.63
CA LEU A 200 -21.01 -13.70 -3.10
C LEU A 200 -21.94 -13.77 -1.89
N SER A 201 -22.68 -12.71 -1.63
CA SER A 201 -23.70 -12.69 -0.60
C SER A 201 -25.06 -12.30 -1.17
N SER A 202 -26.12 -12.90 -0.66
CA SER A 202 -27.49 -12.66 -1.08
C SER A 202 -28.45 -12.75 0.09
N VAL A 203 -29.56 -12.03 -0.02
CA VAL A 203 -30.66 -12.17 0.95
C VAL A 203 -31.48 -13.40 0.57
N ALA A 204 -31.62 -14.33 1.49
CA ALA A 204 -32.54 -15.43 1.33
C ALA A 204 -34.02 -14.94 1.30
N ASN A 205 -34.88 -15.68 0.62
CA ASN A 205 -36.27 -15.31 0.47
C ASN A 205 -36.89 -14.93 1.84
N PRO A 206 -37.58 -13.79 1.95
CA PRO A 206 -38.18 -13.34 3.22
C PRO A 206 -39.23 -14.28 3.79
N SER A 207 -39.72 -15.24 2.98
CA SER A 207 -40.66 -16.29 3.42
C SER A 207 -40.01 -17.38 4.28
N ALA A 208 -38.67 -17.44 4.35
CA ALA A 208 -37.94 -18.45 5.11
C ALA A 208 -37.41 -17.94 6.45
N SER A 209 -37.52 -16.65 6.75
CA SER A 209 -37.06 -16.10 8.02
C SER A 209 -37.98 -16.49 9.16
N LEU A 210 -37.40 -17.08 10.20
CA LEU A 210 -38.12 -17.50 11.42
C LEU A 210 -38.68 -16.30 12.22
N ASN A 211 -38.21 -15.10 11.92
CA ASN A 211 -38.67 -13.84 12.54
C ASN A 211 -39.01 -12.83 11.45
N ALA A 212 -40.28 -12.42 11.38
CA ALA A 212 -40.71 -11.37 10.47
C ALA A 212 -39.96 -10.05 10.74
N GLY A 213 -38.91 -9.80 9.98
CA GLY A 213 -38.13 -8.56 10.05
C GLY A 213 -36.60 -8.70 9.97
N ASP A 214 -36.03 -9.89 10.18
CA ASP A 214 -34.60 -10.11 10.01
C ASP A 214 -34.37 -10.92 8.73
N PRO A 215 -33.60 -10.39 7.74
CA PRO A 215 -33.28 -11.15 6.54
C PRO A 215 -32.22 -12.20 6.83
N ASP A 216 -32.41 -13.42 6.35
CA ASP A 216 -31.35 -14.42 6.29
C ASP A 216 -30.34 -14.02 5.21
N ILE A 217 -29.08 -13.88 5.55
CA ILE A 217 -28.01 -13.59 4.60
C ILE A 217 -27.25 -14.87 4.32
N ARG A 218 -27.20 -15.23 3.05
CA ARG A 218 -26.39 -16.33 2.54
C ARG A 218 -25.09 -15.75 2.02
N GLN A 219 -23.98 -16.40 2.36
CA GLN A 219 -22.67 -15.98 1.94
C GLN A 219 -21.86 -17.18 1.45
N ILE A 220 -21.23 -17.00 0.32
CA ILE A 220 -20.29 -17.94 -0.28
C ILE A 220 -18.95 -17.22 -0.39
N VAL A 221 -17.90 -17.83 0.12
CA VAL A 221 -16.53 -17.29 0.05
C VAL A 221 -15.64 -18.33 -0.57
N LEU A 222 -15.00 -17.98 -1.69
CA LEU A 222 -13.97 -18.75 -2.34
C LEU A 222 -12.66 -18.00 -2.23
N GLN A 223 -11.67 -18.58 -1.57
CA GLN A 223 -10.34 -18.01 -1.46
C GLN A 223 -9.31 -19.04 -1.88
N LEU A 224 -8.47 -18.66 -2.84
CA LEU A 224 -7.46 -19.56 -3.39
C LEU A 224 -6.26 -18.81 -3.96
N THR A 225 -5.18 -19.56 -4.13
CA THR A 225 -4.01 -19.15 -4.92
C THR A 225 -3.82 -20.18 -6.03
N SER A 226 -3.76 -19.72 -7.27
CA SER A 226 -3.65 -20.59 -8.45
C SER A 226 -2.69 -20.04 -9.49
N SER A 227 -2.10 -20.93 -10.27
CA SER A 227 -1.32 -20.54 -11.44
C SER A 227 -2.21 -20.42 -12.65
N LEU A 228 -2.13 -19.29 -13.34
CA LEU A 228 -2.84 -19.00 -14.57
C LEU A 228 -1.91 -19.10 -15.78
N MET A 229 -2.48 -19.49 -16.90
CA MET A 229 -1.87 -19.27 -18.21
C MET A 229 -2.54 -18.07 -18.86
N PRO A 230 -1.80 -17.10 -19.43
CA PRO A 230 -2.40 -15.99 -20.17
C PRO A 230 -3.40 -16.49 -21.22
N ASP A 231 -4.49 -15.77 -21.36
CA ASP A 231 -5.54 -15.98 -22.35
C ASP A 231 -6.26 -17.36 -22.27
N LYS A 232 -6.04 -18.12 -21.19
CA LYS A 232 -6.75 -19.38 -20.97
C LYS A 232 -7.67 -19.30 -19.75
N PRO A 233 -8.91 -19.78 -19.88
CA PRO A 233 -9.81 -19.84 -18.76
C PRO A 233 -9.36 -20.89 -17.74
N LEU A 234 -9.43 -20.51 -16.46
CA LEU A 234 -9.22 -21.40 -15.32
C LEU A 234 -10.49 -21.43 -14.49
N VAL A 235 -11.02 -22.63 -14.24
CA VAL A 235 -12.10 -22.83 -13.30
C VAL A 235 -11.53 -22.70 -11.88
N LEU A 236 -12.03 -21.72 -11.14
CA LEU A 236 -11.65 -21.47 -9.75
C LEU A 236 -12.39 -22.39 -8.78
N GLY A 237 -13.63 -22.69 -9.10
CA GLY A 237 -14.49 -23.57 -8.31
C GLY A 237 -15.89 -23.71 -8.88
N SER A 238 -16.57 -24.75 -8.44
CA SER A 238 -17.99 -24.96 -8.67
C SER A 238 -18.70 -25.00 -7.32
N LEU A 239 -19.89 -24.40 -7.25
CA LEU A 239 -20.64 -24.29 -6.00
C LEU A 239 -22.12 -24.57 -6.23
N ASP A 240 -22.67 -25.25 -5.25
CA ASP A 240 -24.12 -25.51 -5.17
C ASP A 240 -24.77 -24.36 -4.39
N LEU A 241 -25.70 -23.68 -4.99
CA LEU A 241 -26.45 -22.63 -4.32
C LEU A 241 -27.39 -23.23 -3.28
N PRO A 242 -27.23 -22.99 -1.98
CA PRO A 242 -28.06 -23.57 -0.95
C PRO A 242 -29.55 -23.28 -1.16
N GLY A 243 -30.40 -24.33 -1.09
CA GLY A 243 -31.83 -24.21 -1.27
C GLY A 243 -32.28 -24.07 -2.74
N THR A 244 -31.42 -24.36 -3.68
CA THR A 244 -31.70 -24.45 -5.12
C THR A 244 -31.05 -25.68 -5.68
N THR A 245 -31.41 -26.06 -6.90
CA THR A 245 -30.72 -27.13 -7.66
C THR A 245 -29.70 -26.57 -8.64
N ARG A 246 -29.30 -25.29 -8.46
CA ARG A 246 -28.36 -24.62 -9.38
C ARG A 246 -26.94 -24.85 -8.96
N HIS A 247 -26.14 -25.26 -9.92
CA HIS A 247 -24.69 -25.37 -9.81
C HIS A 247 -24.06 -24.19 -10.54
N GLU A 248 -23.30 -23.38 -9.82
CA GLU A 248 -22.58 -22.26 -10.43
C GLU A 248 -21.09 -22.58 -10.53
N GLU A 249 -20.52 -22.28 -11.67
CA GLU A 249 -19.09 -22.39 -11.93
C GLU A 249 -18.49 -21.00 -12.06
N ILE A 250 -17.37 -20.78 -11.34
CA ILE A 250 -16.60 -19.53 -11.39
C ILE A 250 -15.33 -19.79 -12.19
N GLN A 251 -15.18 -19.07 -13.28
CA GLN A 251 -13.99 -19.09 -14.11
C GLN A 251 -13.29 -17.74 -14.11
N VAL A 252 -11.98 -17.72 -14.35
CA VAL A 252 -11.20 -16.51 -14.56
C VAL A 252 -10.32 -16.64 -15.80
N VAL A 253 -10.22 -15.55 -16.54
CA VAL A 253 -9.26 -15.38 -17.65
C VAL A 253 -8.41 -14.17 -17.36
N ALA A 254 -7.08 -14.29 -17.57
CA ALA A 254 -6.14 -13.18 -17.48
C ALA A 254 -5.59 -12.87 -18.87
N GLU A 255 -5.88 -11.67 -19.38
CA GLU A 255 -5.41 -11.18 -20.67
C GLU A 255 -4.38 -10.08 -20.46
N LEU A 256 -3.25 -10.12 -21.16
CA LEU A 256 -2.27 -9.07 -21.13
C LEU A 256 -2.79 -7.84 -21.87
N VAL A 257 -2.82 -6.69 -21.20
CA VAL A 257 -3.26 -5.42 -21.79
C VAL A 257 -2.07 -4.57 -22.20
N ARG A 258 -0.97 -4.66 -21.40
CA ARG A 258 0.25 -3.87 -21.65
C ARG A 258 1.47 -4.49 -20.98
#